data_972daec9e4e609a6fec157e5ae10c052
#
_entry.id   972daec9e4e609a6fec157e5ae10c052
#
_cell.length_a   1.000
_cell.length_b   1.000
_cell.length_c   1.000
_cell.angle_alpha   90.00
_cell.angle_beta   90.00
_cell.angle_gamma   90.00
#
_symmetry.space_group_name_H-M   'P 1'
#
loop_
_entity.id
_entity.type
_entity.pdbx_description
1 polymer ?
#
loop_
_entity_poly.entity_id
_entity_poly.type
_entity_poly.pdbx_seq_one_letter_code
_entity_poly.pdbx_strand_id
1 'polypeptide(L)'
;VLLLDEPAAGMNPKETHEITELIAKLRTEAGYTILVIEHDMHVVEGISDRVVALDHGVKIAEGTFGEVATSPRVVEAYLGTKAAATK
;
A
#
# COMPACT_ATOMS: atom_id res chain seq x y z
N VAL A 1 -4.34 17.67 4.26
CA VAL A 1 -4.01 16.25 4.48
C VAL A 1 -5.31 15.44 4.51
N LEU A 2 -5.33 14.38 3.74
CA LEU A 2 -6.46 13.46 3.68
C LEU A 2 -6.02 12.11 4.21
N LEU A 3 -6.75 11.57 5.17
CA LEU A 3 -6.47 10.25 5.75
C LEU A 3 -7.53 9.25 5.28
N LEU A 4 -7.07 8.17 4.65
CA LEU A 4 -7.93 7.10 4.17
C LEU A 4 -7.53 5.79 4.86
N ASP A 5 -8.49 5.15 5.52
CA ASP A 5 -8.27 3.91 6.25
C ASP A 5 -8.91 2.74 5.52
N GLU A 6 -8.08 1.90 4.92
CA GLU A 6 -8.48 0.73 4.13
C GLU A 6 -9.57 1.05 3.11
N PRO A 7 -9.33 2.03 2.22
CA PRO A 7 -10.37 2.46 1.28
C PRO A 7 -10.83 1.38 0.30
N ALA A 8 -10.03 0.34 0.10
CA ALA A 8 -10.37 -0.75 -0.82
C ALA A 8 -10.98 -1.96 -0.11
N ALA A 9 -11.25 -1.87 1.19
CA ALA A 9 -11.80 -2.99 1.96
C ALA A 9 -13.15 -3.44 1.40
N GLY A 10 -13.28 -4.73 1.14
CA GLY A 10 -14.53 -5.30 0.63
C GLY A 10 -14.82 -5.05 -0.85
N MET A 11 -13.89 -4.42 -1.57
CA MET A 11 -14.08 -4.14 -2.99
C MET A 11 -13.58 -5.28 -3.87
N ASN A 12 -14.26 -5.48 -5.02
CA ASN A 12 -13.77 -6.39 -6.04
C ASN A 12 -12.62 -5.74 -6.82
N PRO A 13 -11.88 -6.48 -7.67
CA PRO A 13 -10.73 -5.92 -8.39
C PRO A 13 -11.05 -4.69 -9.24
N LYS A 14 -12.22 -4.64 -9.86
CA LYS A 14 -12.61 -3.49 -10.68
C LYS A 14 -12.82 -2.25 -9.81
N GLU A 15 -13.52 -2.41 -8.70
CA GLU A 15 -13.78 -1.32 -7.77
C GLU A 15 -12.48 -0.84 -7.12
N THR A 16 -11.60 -1.76 -6.79
CA THR A 16 -10.29 -1.43 -6.23
C THR A 16 -9.48 -0.59 -7.22
N HIS A 17 -9.52 -0.95 -8.51
CA HIS A 17 -8.83 -0.19 -9.55
C HIS A 17 -9.40 1.23 -9.66
N GLU A 18 -10.71 1.35 -9.62
CA GLU A 18 -11.37 2.66 -9.72
C GLU A 18 -11.02 3.57 -8.54
N ILE A 19 -11.03 3.05 -7.31
CA ILE A 19 -10.65 3.86 -6.14
C ILE A 19 -9.16 4.23 -6.18
N THR A 20 -8.31 3.34 -6.67
CA THR A 20 -6.89 3.60 -6.81
C THR A 20 -6.65 4.76 -7.79
N GLU A 21 -7.35 4.77 -8.91
CA GLU A 21 -7.26 5.86 -9.88
C GLU A 21 -7.75 7.17 -9.29
N LEU A 22 -8.85 7.15 -8.52
CA LEU A 22 -9.37 8.33 -7.88
C LEU A 22 -8.37 8.93 -6.89
N ILE A 23 -7.75 8.09 -6.07
CA ILE A 23 -6.75 8.54 -5.09
C ILE A 23 -5.55 9.15 -5.81
N ALA A 24 -5.06 8.52 -6.86
CA ALA A 24 -3.95 9.04 -7.64
C ALA A 24 -4.29 10.42 -8.24
N LYS A 25 -5.52 10.58 -8.71
CA LYS A 25 -6.00 11.83 -9.26
C LYS A 25 -6.05 12.95 -8.23
N LEU A 26 -6.55 12.64 -7.04
CA LEU A 26 -6.60 13.61 -5.94
C LEU A 26 -5.20 14.06 -5.57
N ARG A 27 -4.23 13.15 -5.57
CA ARG A 27 -2.84 13.48 -5.26
C ARG A 27 -2.21 14.37 -6.32
N THR A 28 -2.37 14.02 -7.59
CA THR A 28 -1.65 14.71 -8.68
C THR A 28 -2.36 15.97 -9.16
N GLU A 29 -3.68 15.94 -9.30
CA GLU A 29 -4.43 17.06 -9.87
C GLU A 29 -4.90 18.06 -8.83
N ALA A 30 -5.36 17.57 -7.68
CA ALA A 30 -5.85 18.44 -6.62
C ALA A 30 -4.78 18.82 -5.59
N GLY A 31 -3.60 18.19 -5.66
CA GLY A 31 -2.48 18.54 -4.79
C GLY A 31 -2.62 18.12 -3.33
N TYR A 32 -3.48 17.15 -3.05
CA TYR A 32 -3.64 16.66 -1.68
C TYR A 32 -2.43 15.86 -1.22
N THR A 33 -2.06 16.07 0.03
CA THR A 33 -1.18 15.14 0.74
C THR A 33 -2.07 14.06 1.33
N ILE A 34 -1.85 12.81 0.95
CA ILE A 34 -2.75 11.71 1.32
C ILE A 34 -1.98 10.65 2.11
N LEU A 35 -2.52 10.28 3.26
CA LEU A 35 -2.02 9.14 4.04
C LEU A 35 -3.04 8.01 3.90
N VAL A 36 -2.61 6.88 3.38
CA VAL A 36 -3.46 5.71 3.18
C VAL A 36 -2.98 4.57 4.06
N ILE A 37 -3.90 4.00 4.83
CA ILE A 37 -3.65 2.80 5.61
C ILE A 37 -4.25 1.63 4.82
N GLU A 38 -3.43 0.72 4.36
CA GLU A 38 -3.87 -0.34 3.47
C GLU A 38 -2.99 -1.58 3.61
N HIS A 39 -3.56 -2.75 3.38
CA HIS A 39 -2.82 -4.00 3.33
C HIS A 39 -2.91 -4.65 1.93
N ASP A 40 -3.66 -4.05 1.02
CA ASP A 40 -3.73 -4.52 -0.37
C ASP A 40 -2.53 -3.93 -1.12
N MET A 41 -1.58 -4.79 -1.45
CA MET A 41 -0.33 -4.38 -2.08
C MET A 41 -0.54 -3.74 -3.45
N HIS A 42 -1.58 -4.12 -4.18
CA HIS A 42 -1.86 -3.52 -5.49
C HIS A 42 -2.26 -2.05 -5.35
N VAL A 43 -3.05 -1.73 -4.32
CA VAL A 43 -3.43 -0.35 -4.04
C VAL A 43 -2.21 0.46 -3.63
N VAL A 44 -1.42 -0.06 -2.70
CA VAL A 44 -0.22 0.61 -2.20
C VAL A 44 0.75 0.90 -3.34
N GLU A 45 1.00 -0.07 -4.21
CA GLU A 45 1.90 0.09 -5.34
C GLU A 45 1.44 1.19 -6.28
N GLY A 46 0.14 1.25 -6.56
CA GLY A 46 -0.41 2.17 -7.55
C GLY A 46 -0.45 3.63 -7.12
N ILE A 47 -0.41 3.91 -5.83
CA ILE A 47 -0.67 5.27 -5.34
C ILE A 47 0.42 5.87 -4.46
N SER A 48 1.39 5.09 -4.04
CA SER A 48 2.31 5.54 -2.99
C SER A 48 3.62 6.10 -3.53
N ASP A 49 4.02 7.25 -3.00
CA ASP A 49 5.36 7.80 -3.20
C ASP A 49 6.30 7.22 -2.16
N ARG A 50 5.78 7.02 -0.94
CA ARG A 50 6.56 6.53 0.18
C ARG A 50 5.72 5.57 0.99
N VAL A 51 6.31 4.47 1.41
CA VAL A 51 5.63 3.40 2.14
C VAL A 51 6.32 3.17 3.48
N VAL A 52 5.53 3.01 4.52
CA VAL A 52 6.00 2.60 5.83
C VAL A 52 5.29 1.30 6.18
N ALA A 53 6.05 0.26 6.46
CA ALA A 53 5.49 -1.04 6.85
C ALA A 53 5.58 -1.21 8.36
N LEU A 54 4.47 -1.64 8.95
CA LEU A 54 4.36 -1.87 10.39
C LEU A 54 4.02 -3.34 10.65
N ASP A 55 4.59 -3.89 11.71
CA ASP A 55 4.25 -5.22 12.19
C ASP A 55 4.07 -5.14 13.68
N HIS A 56 2.86 -5.47 14.16
CA HIS A 56 2.47 -5.33 15.57
C HIS A 56 2.79 -3.94 16.12
N GLY A 57 2.52 -2.91 15.33
CA GLY A 57 2.75 -1.53 15.74
C GLY A 57 4.20 -1.05 15.67
N VAL A 58 5.11 -1.89 15.19
CA VAL A 58 6.52 -1.55 15.07
C VAL A 58 6.89 -1.33 13.61
N LYS A 59 7.57 -0.22 13.31
CA LYS A 59 8.06 0.05 11.95
C LYS A 59 9.16 -0.96 11.59
N ILE A 60 8.96 -1.69 10.51
CA ILE A 60 9.92 -2.69 10.06
C ILE A 60 10.60 -2.32 8.74
N ALA A 61 10.02 -1.39 7.99
CA ALA A 61 10.63 -0.91 6.74
C ALA A 61 10.03 0.44 6.36
N GLU A 62 10.78 1.22 5.61
CA GLU A 62 10.34 2.51 5.10
C GLU A 62 11.11 2.86 3.83
N GLY A 63 10.41 3.41 2.84
CA GLY A 63 11.03 3.81 1.59
C GLY A 63 10.02 3.81 0.46
N THR A 64 10.50 3.61 -0.78
CA THR A 64 9.61 3.44 -1.93
C THR A 64 8.93 2.09 -1.82
N PHE A 65 7.86 1.88 -2.60
CA PHE A 65 7.17 0.59 -2.61
C PHE A 65 8.14 -0.55 -2.93
N GLY A 66 8.99 -0.35 -3.95
CA GLY A 66 9.95 -1.38 -4.34
C GLY A 66 10.91 -1.78 -3.23
N GLU A 67 11.42 -0.78 -2.52
CA GLU A 67 12.32 -1.01 -1.39
C GLU A 67 11.64 -1.76 -0.26
N VAL A 68 10.42 -1.35 0.09
CA VAL A 68 9.67 -1.96 1.18
C VAL A 68 9.21 -3.38 0.81
N ALA A 69 8.69 -3.56 -0.40
CA ALA A 69 8.17 -4.85 -0.83
C ALA A 69 9.24 -5.94 -0.94
N THR A 70 10.51 -5.55 -1.12
CA THR A 70 11.63 -6.49 -1.21
C THR A 70 12.35 -6.68 0.10
N SER A 71 11.96 -5.94 1.15
CA SER A 71 12.56 -6.10 2.48
C SER A 71 12.24 -7.50 3.04
N PRO A 72 13.25 -8.26 3.52
CA PRO A 72 12.99 -9.58 4.09
C PRO A 72 11.98 -9.57 5.22
N ARG A 73 11.99 -8.56 6.06
CA ARG A 73 11.05 -8.46 7.18
C ARG A 73 9.62 -8.23 6.71
N VAL A 74 9.44 -7.45 5.63
CA VAL A 74 8.11 -7.20 5.05
C VAL A 74 7.59 -8.46 4.38
N VAL A 75 8.44 -9.15 3.63
CA VAL A 75 8.06 -10.41 2.98
C VAL A 75 7.59 -11.41 4.04
N GLU A 76 8.31 -11.53 5.14
CA GLU A 76 7.94 -12.42 6.23
C GLU A 76 6.63 -12.02 6.90
N ALA A 77 6.44 -10.73 7.18
CA ALA A 77 5.29 -10.24 7.93
C ALA A 77 4.00 -10.16 7.12
N TYR A 78 4.09 -9.73 5.87
CA TYR A 78 2.91 -9.44 5.05
C TYR A 78 2.68 -10.40 3.91
N LEU A 79 3.73 -10.80 3.23
CA LEU A 79 3.62 -11.68 2.08
C LEU A 79 3.76 -13.14 2.47
N GLY A 80 4.45 -13.37 3.56
CA GLY A 80 4.53 -14.68 4.19
C GLY A 80 5.16 -15.76 3.34
N THR A 81 4.99 -17.01 3.80
CA THR A 81 5.53 -18.18 3.15
C THR A 81 4.97 -18.37 1.74
N LYS A 82 3.73 -17.97 1.54
CA LYS A 82 3.08 -18.09 0.24
C LYS A 82 3.80 -17.28 -0.83
N ALA A 83 4.18 -16.04 -0.52
CA ALA A 83 4.92 -15.20 -1.46
C ALA A 83 6.31 -15.77 -1.73
N ALA A 84 6.97 -16.26 -0.71
CA ALA A 84 8.28 -16.89 -0.84
C ALA A 84 8.20 -18.16 -1.71
N ALA A 85 7.14 -18.92 -1.57
CA ALA A 85 6.94 -20.15 -2.34
C ALA A 85 6.64 -19.89 -3.82
N THR A 86 6.11 -18.74 -4.16
CA THR A 86 5.76 -18.41 -5.56
C THR A 86 6.93 -17.87 -6.36
N LYS A 87 8.04 -17.67 -5.73
CA LYS A 87 9.24 -17.25 -6.40
C LYS A 87 9.98 -18.43 -6.98
#